data_4ffa97f39eef3a2e58daae1cc449cffe
#
_entry.id   4ffa97f39eef3a2e58daae1cc449cffe
#
_cell.length_a   1.000
_cell.length_b   1.000
_cell.length_c   1.000
_cell.angle_alpha   90.00
_cell.angle_beta   90.00
_cell.angle_gamma   90.00
#
_symmetry.space_group_name_H-M   'P 1'
#
loop_
_entity.id
_entity.type
_entity.pdbx_description
1 polymer ?
#
loop_
_entity_poly.entity_id
_entity_poly.type
_entity_poly.pdbx_seq_one_letter_code
_entity_poly.pdbx_strand_id
1 'polypeptide(L)'
;MSGTVLDIKEVTNMGRSLLACIIQRKGVCQEDSPKPDYRTKLCGLHSISRENILSGIRDGGLTGMGGAGFPTHKKYETDKPIDALLINGAECEPYLTCDYRLMIEEGYALINGVRLLLKASQANQ
;
A
#
# COMPACT_ATOMS: atom_id res chain seq x y z
N MET A 1 13.66 6.83 -0.18
CA MET A 1 14.80 6.39 -1.04
C MET A 1 14.77 7.21 -2.32
N SER A 2 15.87 7.87 -2.70
CA SER A 2 15.95 8.63 -3.96
C SER A 2 16.92 7.95 -4.92
N GLY A 3 16.62 8.01 -6.21
CA GLY A 3 17.44 7.41 -7.24
C GLY A 3 17.18 8.06 -8.59
N THR A 4 18.04 7.79 -9.56
CA THR A 4 17.86 8.23 -10.95
C THR A 4 17.57 7.00 -11.79
N VAL A 5 16.50 7.04 -12.57
CA VAL A 5 16.24 5.99 -13.57
C VAL A 5 17.30 6.13 -14.66
N LEU A 6 18.08 5.07 -14.86
CA LEU A 6 19.13 5.03 -15.87
C LEU A 6 18.60 4.49 -17.20
N ASP A 7 17.75 3.48 -17.13
CA ASP A 7 17.25 2.79 -18.31
C ASP A 7 15.96 2.03 -18.00
N ILE A 8 15.15 1.81 -19.03
CA ILE A 8 13.99 0.91 -18.99
C ILE A 8 14.14 -0.06 -20.15
N LYS A 9 14.40 -1.31 -19.85
CA LYS A 9 14.63 -2.33 -20.88
C LYS A 9 13.87 -3.61 -20.64
N GLU A 10 13.65 -4.31 -21.70
CA GLU A 10 13.07 -5.64 -21.66
C GLU A 10 14.10 -6.65 -21.15
N VAL A 11 13.73 -7.45 -20.16
CA VAL A 11 14.54 -8.53 -19.62
C VAL A 11 13.75 -9.82 -19.64
N THR A 12 14.41 -10.94 -19.89
CA THR A 12 13.79 -12.25 -19.83
C THR A 12 14.08 -12.88 -18.48
N ASN A 13 13.02 -13.22 -17.74
CA ASN A 13 13.13 -13.96 -16.51
C ASN A 13 12.18 -15.17 -16.55
N MET A 14 12.72 -16.37 -16.31
CA MET A 14 11.98 -17.64 -16.37
C MET A 14 11.15 -17.81 -17.67
N GLY A 15 11.71 -17.39 -18.81
CA GLY A 15 11.04 -17.48 -20.12
C GLY A 15 9.92 -16.46 -20.36
N ARG A 16 9.76 -15.48 -19.48
CA ARG A 16 8.82 -14.37 -19.65
C ARG A 16 9.56 -13.08 -19.90
N SER A 17 9.07 -12.28 -20.85
CA SER A 17 9.57 -10.92 -21.07
C SER A 17 8.93 -9.98 -20.07
N LEU A 18 9.77 -9.19 -19.41
CA LEU A 18 9.39 -8.21 -18.39
C LEU A 18 10.09 -6.90 -18.65
N LEU A 19 9.43 -5.78 -18.39
CA LEU A 19 10.09 -4.47 -18.38
C LEU A 19 10.82 -4.29 -17.04
N ALA A 20 12.13 -4.06 -17.11
CA ALA A 20 12.95 -3.75 -15.95
C ALA A 20 13.34 -2.28 -15.96
N CYS A 21 13.09 -1.60 -14.86
CA CYS A 21 13.55 -0.24 -14.61
C CYS A 21 14.88 -0.29 -13.86
N ILE A 22 15.95 0.19 -14.49
CA ILE A 22 17.28 0.24 -13.88
C ILE A 22 17.41 1.57 -13.15
N ILE A 23 17.58 1.49 -11.83
CA ILE A 23 17.66 2.67 -10.98
C ILE A 23 19.04 2.75 -10.34
N GLN A 24 19.74 3.84 -10.58
CA GLN A 24 20.94 4.19 -9.82
C GLN A 24 20.52 4.84 -8.51
N ARG A 25 20.83 4.20 -7.41
CA ARG A 25 20.55 4.72 -6.07
C ARG A 25 21.50 5.89 -5.75
N LYS A 26 20.95 6.98 -5.23
CA LYS A 26 21.72 8.10 -4.69
C LYS A 26 21.82 7.97 -3.17
N GLY A 27 23.06 7.82 -2.68
CA GLY A 27 23.37 7.79 -1.24
C GLY A 27 23.23 6.42 -0.58
N VAL A 28 23.75 6.31 0.64
CA VAL A 28 23.57 5.16 1.53
C VAL A 28 22.17 5.23 2.13
N CYS A 29 21.50 4.09 2.34
CA CYS A 29 20.31 4.08 3.18
C CYS A 29 20.73 4.55 4.57
N GLN A 30 20.37 5.75 4.94
CA GLN A 30 20.24 6.07 6.34
C GLN A 30 18.96 5.36 6.81
N GLU A 31 19.12 4.34 7.63
CA GLU A 31 18.01 3.69 8.35
C GLU A 31 17.32 4.63 9.33
N ASP A 32 17.88 5.84 9.47
CA ASP A 32 17.48 6.88 10.43
C ASP A 32 16.52 7.94 9.88
N SER A 33 15.84 7.70 8.75
CA SER A 33 14.71 8.59 8.48
C SER A 33 13.66 8.36 9.56
N PRO A 34 13.27 9.40 10.33
CA PRO A 34 12.28 9.25 11.38
C PRO A 34 11.04 8.63 10.76
N LYS A 35 10.60 7.50 11.34
CA LYS A 35 9.34 6.88 10.90
C LYS A 35 8.27 7.97 10.94
N PRO A 36 7.46 8.13 9.87
CA PRO A 36 6.40 9.13 9.88
C PRO A 36 5.55 8.91 11.13
N ASP A 37 5.36 9.93 11.94
CA ASP A 37 4.44 9.85 13.07
C ASP A 37 3.00 9.83 12.53
N TYR A 38 2.50 8.62 12.33
CA TYR A 38 1.13 8.39 11.86
C TYR A 38 0.07 8.87 12.86
N ARG A 39 0.45 9.16 14.11
CA ARG A 39 -0.48 9.63 15.15
C ARG A 39 -0.88 11.09 14.94
N THR A 40 0.04 11.92 14.47
CA THR A 40 -0.18 13.36 14.30
C THR A 40 -0.85 13.73 12.98
N LYS A 41 -0.74 12.92 11.93
CA LYS A 41 -1.32 13.21 10.60
C LYS A 41 -2.79 12.84 10.44
N LEU A 42 -3.44 12.35 11.48
CA LEU A 42 -4.83 11.89 11.43
C LEU A 42 -5.89 12.96 11.64
N CYS A 43 -5.48 14.15 12.02
CA CYS A 43 -6.38 15.30 12.05
C CYS A 43 -6.76 15.63 10.60
N GLY A 44 -7.98 15.29 10.20
CA GLY A 44 -8.49 15.63 8.86
C GLY A 44 -8.88 14.47 7.96
N LEU A 45 -8.83 13.22 8.42
CA LEU A 45 -9.31 12.07 7.61
C LEU A 45 -10.75 12.23 7.12
N HIS A 46 -11.59 12.93 7.89
CA HIS A 46 -12.99 13.19 7.51
C HIS A 46 -13.12 14.13 6.33
N SER A 47 -12.15 15.02 6.10
CA SER A 47 -12.17 16.01 5.02
C SER A 47 -11.56 15.54 3.70
N ILE A 48 -10.84 14.39 3.68
CA ILE A 48 -10.22 13.88 2.47
C ILE A 48 -11.31 13.25 1.58
N SER A 49 -11.40 13.67 0.32
CA SER A 49 -12.37 13.08 -0.62
C SER A 49 -11.94 11.66 -1.06
N ARG A 50 -12.89 10.88 -1.57
CA ARG A 50 -12.64 9.54 -2.13
C ARG A 50 -11.60 9.59 -3.24
N GLU A 51 -11.73 10.56 -4.13
CA GLU A 51 -10.84 10.75 -5.27
C GLU A 51 -9.40 11.02 -4.82
N ASN A 52 -9.22 11.83 -3.78
CA ASN A 52 -7.91 12.12 -3.21
C ASN A 52 -7.30 10.90 -2.53
N ILE A 53 -8.12 10.04 -1.92
CA ILE A 53 -7.62 8.76 -1.36
C ILE A 53 -7.17 7.85 -2.49
N LEU A 54 -7.97 7.67 -3.53
CA LEU A 54 -7.65 6.80 -4.67
C LEU A 54 -6.41 7.30 -5.43
N SER A 55 -6.30 8.62 -5.66
CA SER A 55 -5.09 9.18 -6.29
C SER A 55 -3.86 9.00 -5.41
N GLY A 56 -3.97 9.22 -4.09
CA GLY A 56 -2.87 8.99 -3.16
C GLY A 56 -2.39 7.54 -3.13
N ILE A 57 -3.32 6.57 -3.19
CA ILE A 57 -2.99 5.13 -3.29
C ILE A 57 -2.29 4.83 -4.62
N ARG A 58 -2.77 5.40 -5.73
CA ARG A 58 -2.18 5.24 -7.07
C ARG A 58 -0.78 5.83 -7.13
N ASP A 59 -0.64 7.09 -6.73
CA ASP A 59 0.61 7.85 -6.79
C ASP A 59 1.66 7.28 -5.83
N GLY A 60 1.22 6.71 -4.71
CA GLY A 60 2.05 5.94 -3.78
C GLY A 60 2.47 4.56 -4.32
N GLY A 61 1.95 4.13 -5.48
CA GLY A 61 2.28 2.83 -6.08
C GLY A 61 1.89 1.63 -5.22
N LEU A 62 0.84 1.76 -4.40
CA LEU A 62 0.42 0.69 -3.49
C LEU A 62 -0.17 -0.48 -4.24
N THR A 63 0.36 -1.66 -3.94
CA THR A 63 -0.10 -2.95 -4.48
C THR A 63 -0.38 -3.93 -3.35
N GLY A 64 -1.12 -5.00 -3.65
CA GLY A 64 -1.31 -6.09 -2.71
C GLY A 64 0.02 -6.79 -2.43
N MET A 65 0.42 -6.86 -1.16
CA MET A 65 1.71 -7.43 -0.74
C MET A 65 1.64 -8.94 -0.49
N GLY A 66 0.46 -9.51 -0.36
CA GLY A 66 0.26 -10.94 -0.09
C GLY A 66 0.05 -11.81 -1.33
N GLY A 67 0.57 -11.43 -2.50
CA GLY A 67 0.34 -12.25 -3.70
C GLY A 67 0.65 -11.58 -5.02
N ALA A 68 -0.34 -11.47 -5.91
CA ALA A 68 -0.16 -11.08 -7.31
C ALA A 68 0.25 -9.61 -7.56
N GLY A 69 0.44 -8.80 -6.53
CA GLY A 69 0.82 -7.39 -6.69
C GLY A 69 -0.25 -6.55 -7.40
N PHE A 70 -1.52 -6.89 -7.25
CA PHE A 70 -2.61 -6.16 -7.90
C PHE A 70 -2.68 -4.71 -7.40
N PRO A 71 -2.79 -3.71 -8.29
CA PRO A 71 -2.84 -2.31 -7.90
C PRO A 71 -4.00 -2.02 -6.94
N THR A 72 -3.69 -1.54 -5.74
CA THR A 72 -4.67 -1.38 -4.66
C THR A 72 -5.79 -0.42 -5.04
N HIS A 73 -5.49 0.72 -5.71
CA HIS A 73 -6.51 1.68 -6.13
C HIS A 73 -7.58 1.04 -7.03
N LYS A 74 -7.19 0.08 -7.89
CA LYS A 74 -8.12 -0.60 -8.79
C LYS A 74 -9.16 -1.47 -8.08
N LYS A 75 -8.84 -1.94 -6.87
CA LYS A 75 -9.82 -2.70 -6.05
C LYS A 75 -10.96 -1.80 -5.57
N TYR A 76 -10.68 -0.51 -5.38
CA TYR A 76 -11.62 0.45 -4.82
C TYR A 76 -12.23 1.40 -5.85
N GLU A 77 -11.77 1.37 -7.10
CA GLU A 77 -12.39 2.03 -8.26
C GLU A 77 -13.59 1.20 -8.75
N THR A 78 -14.65 1.17 -7.97
CA THR A 78 -15.89 0.46 -8.34
C THR A 78 -17.09 1.37 -8.10
N ASP A 79 -18.07 1.27 -8.99
CA ASP A 79 -19.38 1.93 -8.87
C ASP A 79 -20.45 0.97 -8.31
N LYS A 80 -20.06 -0.27 -8.02
CA LYS A 80 -20.96 -1.25 -7.39
C LYS A 80 -21.10 -0.94 -5.91
N PRO A 81 -22.31 -1.06 -5.35
CA PRO A 81 -22.51 -0.93 -3.90
C PRO A 81 -21.73 -2.02 -3.16
N ILE A 82 -21.06 -1.62 -2.11
CA ILE A 82 -20.29 -2.51 -1.23
C ILE A 82 -20.97 -2.50 0.15
N ASP A 83 -21.40 -3.64 0.60
CA ASP A 83 -22.07 -3.76 1.91
C ASP A 83 -21.06 -3.76 3.05
N ALA A 84 -19.96 -4.48 2.89
CA ALA A 84 -18.95 -4.61 3.93
C ALA A 84 -17.53 -4.68 3.35
N LEU A 85 -16.58 -4.09 4.07
CA LEU A 85 -15.14 -4.21 3.83
C LEU A 85 -14.56 -5.22 4.83
N LEU A 86 -14.15 -6.38 4.34
CA LEU A 86 -13.51 -7.40 5.15
C LEU A 86 -12.00 -7.24 5.15
N ILE A 87 -11.42 -7.10 6.33
CA ILE A 87 -9.97 -7.03 6.51
C ILE A 87 -9.46 -8.40 6.93
N ASN A 88 -8.67 -9.02 6.06
CA ASN A 88 -8.05 -10.30 6.36
C ASN A 88 -6.71 -10.08 7.08
N GLY A 89 -6.64 -10.45 8.34
CA GLY A 89 -5.43 -10.43 9.16
C GLY A 89 -4.86 -11.81 9.44
N ALA A 90 -5.28 -12.85 8.70
CA ALA A 90 -4.73 -14.19 8.86
C ALA A 90 -3.38 -14.32 8.15
N GLU A 91 -2.43 -14.99 8.82
CA GLU A 91 -1.13 -15.31 8.24
C GLU A 91 -1.28 -16.25 7.04
N CYS A 92 -0.43 -16.06 6.03
CA CYS A 92 -0.46 -16.88 4.82
C CYS A 92 0.12 -18.29 5.03
N GLU A 93 1.06 -18.44 5.97
CA GLU A 93 1.78 -19.69 6.20
C GLU A 93 1.92 -20.01 7.70
N PRO A 94 1.95 -21.30 8.06
CA PRO A 94 2.21 -21.70 9.45
C PRO A 94 3.53 -21.12 9.96
N TYR A 95 3.54 -20.73 11.23
CA TYR A 95 4.69 -20.16 11.94
C TYR A 95 5.13 -18.76 11.48
N LEU A 96 4.51 -18.14 10.48
CA LEU A 96 4.67 -16.71 10.24
C LEU A 96 3.93 -15.91 11.31
N THR A 97 4.51 -14.78 11.68
CA THR A 97 3.94 -13.87 12.69
C THR A 97 4.03 -12.40 12.26
N CYS A 98 4.28 -12.14 10.98
CA CYS A 98 4.46 -10.78 10.46
C CYS A 98 3.18 -9.95 10.53
N ASP A 99 2.03 -10.52 10.16
CA ASP A 99 0.75 -9.83 10.19
C ASP A 99 0.29 -9.62 11.65
N TYR A 100 0.46 -10.62 12.51
CA TYR A 100 0.21 -10.51 13.93
C TYR A 100 1.03 -9.39 14.58
N ARG A 101 2.35 -9.35 14.29
CA ARG A 101 3.25 -8.32 14.80
C ARG A 101 2.86 -6.94 14.30
N LEU A 102 2.52 -6.82 13.01
CA LEU A 102 2.06 -5.57 12.43
C LEU A 102 0.79 -5.04 13.12
N MET A 103 -0.17 -5.92 13.39
CA MET A 103 -1.41 -5.54 14.09
C MET A 103 -1.14 -5.03 15.50
N ILE A 104 -0.17 -5.61 16.21
CA ILE A 104 0.18 -5.19 17.58
C ILE A 104 1.04 -3.94 17.58
N GLU A 105 2.08 -3.90 16.76
CA GLU A 105 3.10 -2.84 16.81
C GLU A 105 2.64 -1.57 16.08
N GLU A 106 1.89 -1.72 14.98
CA GLU A 106 1.45 -0.62 14.12
C GLU A 106 -0.09 -0.48 14.08
N GLY A 107 -0.77 -0.89 15.15
CA GLY A 107 -2.24 -0.93 15.20
C GLY A 107 -2.92 0.40 14.85
N TYR A 108 -2.33 1.54 15.23
CA TYR A 108 -2.85 2.85 14.83
C TYR A 108 -2.79 3.07 13.32
N ALA A 109 -1.67 2.74 12.70
CA ALA A 109 -1.50 2.88 11.25
C ALA A 109 -2.49 1.96 10.51
N LEU A 110 -2.66 0.74 11.01
CA LEU A 110 -3.61 -0.23 10.48
C LEU A 110 -5.06 0.30 10.53
N ILE A 111 -5.52 0.74 11.70
CA ILE A 111 -6.89 1.26 11.87
C ILE A 111 -7.14 2.47 10.96
N ASN A 112 -6.16 3.31 10.79
CA ASN A 112 -6.25 4.47 9.93
C ASN A 112 -6.31 4.10 8.45
N GLY A 113 -5.50 3.12 8.05
CA GLY A 113 -5.60 2.52 6.72
C GLY A 113 -6.99 1.96 6.45
N VAL A 114 -7.55 1.19 7.39
CA VAL A 114 -8.91 0.65 7.29
C VAL A 114 -9.96 1.76 7.14
N ARG A 115 -9.87 2.83 7.92
CA ARG A 115 -10.79 3.99 7.81
C ARG A 115 -10.72 4.68 6.44
N LEU A 116 -9.51 4.82 5.90
CA LEU A 116 -9.32 5.34 4.54
C LEU A 116 -9.93 4.41 3.49
N LEU A 117 -9.73 3.10 3.64
CA LEU A 117 -10.27 2.11 2.72
C LEU A 117 -11.80 1.98 2.80
N LEU A 118 -12.40 2.10 3.99
CA LEU A 118 -13.85 2.21 4.15
C LEU A 118 -14.39 3.39 3.36
N LYS A 119 -13.74 4.54 3.47
CA LYS A 119 -14.15 5.73 2.73
C LYS A 119 -13.94 5.58 1.22
N ALA A 120 -12.84 4.96 0.80
CA ALA A 120 -12.55 4.71 -0.61
C ALA A 120 -13.51 3.71 -1.25
N SER A 121 -13.88 2.66 -0.52
CA SER A 121 -14.83 1.63 -0.98
C SER A 121 -16.29 2.09 -0.93
N GLN A 122 -16.60 3.12 -0.13
CA GLN A 122 -17.97 3.52 0.19
C GLN A 122 -18.78 2.39 0.86
N ALA A 123 -18.12 1.46 1.53
CA ALA A 123 -18.78 0.40 2.26
C ALA A 123 -19.56 0.94 3.46
N ASN A 124 -20.69 0.27 3.76
CA ASN A 124 -21.55 0.66 4.88
C ASN A 124 -20.94 0.30 6.25
N GLN A 125 -20.09 -0.74 6.28
CA GLN A 125 -19.38 -1.24 7.48
C GLN A 125 -18.09 -1.98 7.14
#